data_12d1af41709bb0a361d43b9a2bc6ca20
#
_entry.id   12d1af41709bb0a361d43b9a2bc6ca20
#
_cell.length_a   1.000
_cell.length_b   1.000
_cell.length_c   1.000
_cell.angle_alpha   90.00
_cell.angle_beta   90.00
_cell.angle_gamma   90.00
#
_symmetry.space_group_name_H-M   'P 1'
#
loop_
_entity.id
_entity.type
_entity.pdbx_description
1 polymer ?
#
loop_
_entity_poly.entity_id
_entity_poly.type
_entity_poly.pdbx_seq_one_letter_code
_entity_poly.pdbx_strand_id
1 'polypeptide(L)'
;MSISGVILAAGQGTRMKSSLPKVLHNVLGIPMIDYAQEAISHFDSKYVVVGHQSEKVSSTIFETFIPVVQKEQLGTAHAISTLLESSEFESDNSQYLVVIPGDVPLIRKNELDKLVNDVIKNKAAIGLISAKVKNPFGYGRIVKNNEEFEKIIEESDANETEKQINEINSGIY
;
A
#
# COMPACT_ATOMS: atom_id res chain seq x y z
N MET A 1 6.81 8.30 19.89
CA MET A 1 7.14 7.35 18.81
C MET A 1 6.45 7.87 17.58
N SER A 2 7.19 8.21 16.56
CA SER A 2 6.67 8.85 15.36
C SER A 2 6.45 7.81 14.26
N ILE A 3 5.32 7.88 13.57
CA ILE A 3 4.90 6.96 12.51
C ILE A 3 4.44 7.78 11.31
N SER A 4 5.00 7.52 10.15
CA SER A 4 4.51 8.06 8.89
C SER A 4 3.64 7.06 8.15
N GLY A 5 2.62 7.55 7.45
CA GLY A 5 1.79 6.76 6.57
C GLY A 5 1.99 7.16 5.11
N VAL A 6 2.04 6.18 4.20
CA VAL A 6 2.09 6.43 2.76
C VAL A 6 1.03 5.64 2.02
N ILE A 7 0.31 6.31 1.14
CA ILE A 7 -0.65 5.71 0.23
C ILE A 7 -0.02 5.59 -1.15
N LEU A 8 -0.04 4.39 -1.73
CA LEU A 8 0.42 4.15 -3.08
C LEU A 8 -0.74 4.31 -4.06
N ALA A 9 -0.71 5.38 -4.84
CA ALA A 9 -1.75 5.77 -5.79
C ALA A 9 -1.20 6.02 -7.21
N ALA A 10 0.04 5.56 -7.52
CA ALA A 10 0.71 5.83 -8.79
C ALA A 10 0.32 4.85 -9.92
N GLY A 11 -0.35 3.75 -9.62
CA GLY A 11 -0.67 2.68 -10.58
C GLY A 11 -1.70 3.08 -11.63
N GLN A 12 -1.51 2.61 -12.87
CA GLN A 12 -2.42 2.91 -14.00
C GLN A 12 -3.80 2.25 -13.90
N GLY A 13 -3.94 1.16 -13.11
CA GLY A 13 -5.22 0.46 -12.97
C GLY A 13 -5.78 -0.13 -14.25
N THR A 14 -4.95 -0.58 -15.19
CA THR A 14 -5.32 -1.04 -16.54
C THR A 14 -6.41 -2.11 -16.57
N ARG A 15 -6.49 -2.95 -15.55
CA ARG A 15 -7.54 -3.97 -15.38
C ARG A 15 -8.96 -3.38 -15.25
N MET A 16 -9.09 -2.13 -14.81
CA MET A 16 -10.38 -1.44 -14.67
C MET A 16 -11.00 -1.02 -16.00
N LYS A 17 -10.19 -1.00 -17.11
CA LYS A 17 -10.63 -0.55 -18.44
C LYS A 17 -11.37 0.81 -18.40
N SER A 18 -10.89 1.73 -17.59
CA SER A 18 -11.46 3.05 -17.34
C SER A 18 -10.43 4.15 -17.59
N SER A 19 -10.87 5.31 -18.03
CA SER A 19 -10.05 6.51 -18.13
C SER A 19 -9.86 7.23 -16.79
N LEU A 20 -10.63 6.82 -15.76
CA LEU A 20 -10.50 7.33 -14.41
C LEU A 20 -9.40 6.53 -13.67
N PRO A 21 -8.46 7.18 -12.97
CA PRO A 21 -7.51 6.49 -12.09
C PRO A 21 -8.21 5.53 -11.14
N LYS A 22 -7.63 4.32 -10.93
CA LYS A 22 -8.26 3.27 -10.12
C LYS A 22 -8.73 3.77 -8.76
N VAL A 23 -7.89 4.54 -8.09
CA VAL A 23 -8.11 5.05 -6.73
C VAL A 23 -9.24 6.09 -6.63
N LEU A 24 -9.66 6.66 -7.76
CA LEU A 24 -10.75 7.64 -7.84
C LEU A 24 -12.12 7.01 -8.13
N HIS A 25 -12.20 5.70 -8.36
CA HIS A 25 -13.48 5.02 -8.47
C HIS A 25 -14.20 5.02 -7.14
N ASN A 26 -15.52 5.28 -7.18
CA ASN A 26 -16.31 5.39 -5.97
C ASN A 26 -16.76 4.03 -5.42
N VAL A 27 -16.69 3.92 -4.11
CA VAL A 27 -17.36 2.88 -3.32
C VAL A 27 -18.36 3.60 -2.43
N LEU A 28 -19.64 3.27 -2.56
CA LEU A 28 -20.74 3.95 -1.85
C LEU A 28 -20.74 5.48 -2.01
N GLY A 29 -20.35 5.97 -3.20
CA GLY A 29 -20.33 7.39 -3.51
C GLY A 29 -19.06 8.15 -3.11
N ILE A 30 -18.10 7.49 -2.47
CA ILE A 30 -16.84 8.08 -1.99
C ILE A 30 -15.66 7.46 -2.75
N PRO A 31 -14.69 8.23 -3.26
CA PRO A 31 -13.48 7.70 -3.89
C PRO A 31 -12.72 6.72 -3.00
N MET A 32 -12.16 5.64 -3.58
CA MET A 32 -11.42 4.65 -2.78
C MET A 32 -10.24 5.27 -2.02
N ILE A 33 -9.57 6.27 -2.62
CA ILE A 33 -8.44 6.95 -1.97
C ILE A 33 -8.85 7.67 -0.68
N ASP A 34 -10.07 8.17 -0.57
CA ASP A 34 -10.55 8.87 0.61
C ASP A 34 -10.64 7.93 1.82
N TYR A 35 -11.08 6.68 1.59
CA TYR A 35 -11.06 5.65 2.63
C TYR A 35 -9.62 5.34 3.09
N ALA A 36 -8.67 5.27 2.14
CA ALA A 36 -7.27 5.05 2.47
C ALA A 36 -6.68 6.23 3.25
N GLN A 37 -7.00 7.48 2.86
CA GLN A 37 -6.59 8.69 3.58
C GLN A 37 -7.14 8.70 5.00
N GLU A 38 -8.42 8.39 5.17
CA GLU A 38 -9.05 8.31 6.49
C GLU A 38 -8.37 7.26 7.38
N ALA A 39 -8.05 6.07 6.84
CA ALA A 39 -7.43 4.99 7.60
C ALA A 39 -6.08 5.35 8.21
N ILE A 40 -5.28 6.22 7.56
CA ILE A 40 -3.96 6.67 8.04
C ILE A 40 -3.93 8.12 8.52
N SER A 41 -5.08 8.79 8.62
CA SER A 41 -5.19 10.21 8.99
C SER A 41 -4.59 10.56 10.34
N HIS A 42 -4.48 9.59 11.24
CA HIS A 42 -3.98 9.74 12.60
C HIS A 42 -2.45 9.62 12.74
N PHE A 43 -1.72 9.23 11.69
CA PHE A 43 -0.27 9.18 11.72
C PHE A 43 0.34 10.60 11.66
N ASP A 44 1.59 10.73 12.12
CA ASP A 44 2.27 12.01 12.28
C ASP A 44 2.48 12.71 10.92
N SER A 45 3.14 12.03 9.98
CA SER A 45 3.31 12.49 8.60
C SER A 45 2.56 11.59 7.63
N LYS A 46 2.02 12.18 6.57
CA LYS A 46 1.16 11.46 5.64
C LYS A 46 1.50 11.82 4.21
N TYR A 47 1.79 10.80 3.41
CA TYR A 47 2.22 10.93 2.02
C TYR A 47 1.29 10.19 1.07
N VAL A 48 1.18 10.68 -0.16
CA VAL A 48 0.50 9.97 -1.25
C VAL A 48 1.44 9.94 -2.45
N VAL A 49 1.91 8.75 -2.80
CA VAL A 49 2.70 8.59 -4.04
C VAL A 49 1.75 8.51 -5.21
N VAL A 50 1.79 9.53 -6.07
CA VAL A 50 0.97 9.67 -7.28
C VAL A 50 1.81 9.46 -8.53
N GLY A 51 1.20 9.08 -9.65
CA GLY A 51 1.93 8.82 -10.89
C GLY A 51 1.05 9.06 -12.11
N HIS A 52 0.44 8.03 -12.65
CA HIS A 52 -0.46 8.17 -13.79
C HIS A 52 -1.63 9.13 -13.47
N GLN A 53 -1.80 10.17 -14.29
CA GLN A 53 -2.80 11.24 -14.07
C GLN A 53 -2.67 11.88 -12.67
N SER A 54 -1.43 12.15 -12.24
CA SER A 54 -1.11 12.70 -10.92
C SER A 54 -1.93 13.94 -10.55
N GLU A 55 -2.18 14.86 -11.50
CA GLU A 55 -2.97 16.06 -11.26
C GLU A 55 -4.41 15.74 -10.78
N LYS A 56 -5.06 14.74 -11.42
CA LYS A 56 -6.41 14.34 -11.02
C LYS A 56 -6.44 13.69 -9.64
N VAL A 57 -5.44 12.87 -9.31
CA VAL A 57 -5.36 12.25 -7.99
C VAL A 57 -5.01 13.29 -6.95
N SER A 58 -4.03 14.16 -7.23
CA SER A 58 -3.60 15.22 -6.30
C SER A 58 -4.73 16.19 -5.92
N SER A 59 -5.67 16.45 -6.85
CA SER A 59 -6.82 17.32 -6.54
C SER A 59 -7.82 16.72 -5.53
N THR A 60 -7.71 15.44 -5.20
CA THR A 60 -8.57 14.76 -4.22
C THR A 60 -7.84 14.44 -2.91
N ILE A 61 -6.56 14.78 -2.81
CA ILE A 61 -5.75 14.53 -1.61
C ILE A 61 -6.14 15.54 -0.53
N PHE A 62 -6.34 15.05 0.69
CA PHE A 62 -6.64 15.90 1.83
C PHE A 62 -5.46 16.84 2.13
N GLU A 63 -5.73 18.07 2.54
CA GLU A 63 -4.72 19.12 2.78
C GLU A 63 -3.59 18.71 3.74
N THR A 64 -3.87 17.75 4.63
CA THR A 64 -2.88 17.23 5.59
C THR A 64 -1.93 16.18 5.01
N PHE A 65 -2.10 15.82 3.74
CA PHE A 65 -1.27 14.83 3.05
C PHE A 65 -0.35 15.51 2.05
N ILE A 66 0.84 14.97 1.89
CA ILE A 66 1.87 15.49 0.98
C ILE A 66 1.93 14.58 -0.26
N PRO A 67 1.60 15.08 -1.46
CA PRO A 67 1.75 14.32 -2.69
C PRO A 67 3.21 14.23 -3.13
N VAL A 68 3.65 13.03 -3.53
CA VAL A 68 4.98 12.76 -4.10
C VAL A 68 4.82 12.13 -5.47
N VAL A 69 5.44 12.69 -6.50
CA VAL A 69 5.25 12.24 -7.88
C VAL A 69 6.23 11.15 -8.26
N GLN A 70 5.73 9.96 -8.53
CA GLN A 70 6.48 8.87 -9.17
C GLN A 70 6.41 9.02 -10.69
N LYS A 71 7.53 9.39 -11.32
CA LYS A 71 7.58 9.62 -12.78
C LYS A 71 7.44 8.34 -13.59
N GLU A 72 8.08 7.26 -13.13
CA GLU A 72 8.09 5.96 -13.80
C GLU A 72 7.45 4.90 -12.87
N GLN A 73 6.44 4.18 -13.33
CA GLN A 73 5.70 3.19 -12.54
C GLN A 73 6.41 1.84 -12.58
N LEU A 74 7.52 1.70 -11.85
CA LEU A 74 8.34 0.48 -11.78
C LEU A 74 7.98 -0.43 -10.58
N GLY A 75 6.78 -0.28 -10.04
CA GLY A 75 6.26 -1.13 -8.97
C GLY A 75 6.30 -0.48 -7.58
N THR A 76 5.86 -1.27 -6.58
CA THR A 76 5.68 -0.83 -5.18
C THR A 76 7.00 -0.38 -4.54
N ALA A 77 8.06 -1.18 -4.69
CA ALA A 77 9.36 -0.84 -4.11
C ALA A 77 9.90 0.48 -4.67
N HIS A 78 9.78 0.70 -5.99
CA HIS A 78 10.19 1.94 -6.62
C HIS A 78 9.36 3.14 -6.14
N ALA A 79 8.07 2.96 -5.86
CA ALA A 79 7.23 4.02 -5.31
C ALA A 79 7.71 4.44 -3.91
N ILE A 80 8.12 3.48 -3.08
CA ILE A 80 8.69 3.75 -1.76
C ILE A 80 10.06 4.43 -1.89
N SER A 81 10.95 3.94 -2.77
CA SER A 81 12.24 4.61 -3.03
C SER A 81 12.04 6.05 -3.48
N THR A 82 11.07 6.31 -4.37
CA THR A 82 10.72 7.66 -4.81
C THR A 82 10.33 8.56 -3.65
N LEU A 83 9.55 8.05 -2.69
CA LEU A 83 9.20 8.79 -1.48
C LEU A 83 10.44 9.09 -0.63
N LEU A 84 11.23 8.05 -0.32
CA LEU A 84 12.40 8.17 0.56
C LEU A 84 13.48 9.10 0.01
N GLU A 85 13.58 9.24 -1.31
CA GLU A 85 14.53 10.10 -2.01
C GLU A 85 13.97 11.50 -2.29
N SER A 86 12.71 11.75 -1.96
CA SER A 86 12.06 13.04 -2.23
C SER A 86 12.41 14.11 -1.18
N SER A 87 12.41 15.37 -1.61
CA SER A 87 12.58 16.51 -0.71
C SER A 87 11.47 16.60 0.35
N GLU A 88 10.30 16.11 0.03
CA GLU A 88 9.13 16.05 0.90
C GLU A 88 9.33 15.13 2.11
N PHE A 89 10.18 14.11 1.98
CA PHE A 89 10.51 13.15 3.03
C PHE A 89 11.82 13.47 3.78
N GLU A 90 12.66 14.37 3.27
CA GLU A 90 13.99 14.68 3.81
C GLU A 90 13.98 15.06 5.30
N SER A 91 12.93 15.74 5.76
CA SER A 91 12.78 16.16 7.16
C SER A 91 11.97 15.17 8.02
N ASP A 92 11.51 14.05 7.46
CA ASP A 92 10.75 13.05 8.20
C ASP A 92 11.68 12.24 9.11
N ASN A 93 11.41 12.28 10.40
CA ASN A 93 12.17 11.55 11.42
C ASN A 93 11.38 10.37 12.01
N SER A 94 10.40 9.86 11.29
CA SER A 94 9.57 8.75 11.74
C SER A 94 10.38 7.46 11.86
N GLN A 95 10.09 6.73 12.93
CA GLN A 95 10.75 5.45 13.21
C GLN A 95 10.13 4.30 12.42
N TYR A 96 8.89 4.46 11.98
CA TYR A 96 8.13 3.47 11.23
C TYR A 96 7.39 4.14 10.07
N LEU A 97 7.32 3.42 8.97
CA LEU A 97 6.55 3.79 7.78
C LEU A 97 5.47 2.73 7.52
N VAL A 98 4.21 3.14 7.60
CA VAL A 98 3.07 2.29 7.21
C VAL A 98 2.75 2.55 5.76
N VAL A 99 2.74 1.49 4.96
CA VAL A 99 2.49 1.54 3.50
C VAL A 99 1.17 0.87 3.20
N ILE A 100 0.27 1.58 2.51
CA ILE A 100 -1.01 1.01 2.07
C ILE A 100 -1.28 1.32 0.60
N PRO A 101 -1.93 0.40 -0.16
CA PRO A 101 -2.46 0.74 -1.48
C PRO A 101 -3.63 1.71 -1.38
N GLY A 102 -3.78 2.63 -2.34
CA GLY A 102 -4.89 3.58 -2.38
C GLY A 102 -6.24 2.97 -2.80
N ASP A 103 -6.28 1.69 -3.11
CA ASP A 103 -7.45 0.94 -3.57
C ASP A 103 -7.95 -0.12 -2.55
N VAL A 104 -7.67 0.10 -1.28
CA VAL A 104 -8.10 -0.77 -0.16
C VAL A 104 -9.14 -0.07 0.73
N PRO A 105 -10.38 0.15 0.24
CA PRO A 105 -11.37 0.98 0.92
C PRO A 105 -11.91 0.38 2.22
N LEU A 106 -11.60 -0.88 2.52
CA LEU A 106 -12.10 -1.55 3.73
C LEU A 106 -11.07 -1.67 4.85
N ILE A 107 -9.82 -1.24 4.62
CA ILE A 107 -8.81 -1.23 5.69
C ILE A 107 -9.21 -0.21 6.75
N ARG A 108 -9.01 -0.56 8.01
CA ARG A 108 -9.39 0.29 9.14
C ARG A 108 -8.17 0.66 9.98
N LYS A 109 -8.25 1.81 10.61
CA LYS A 109 -7.26 2.31 11.54
C LYS A 109 -6.78 1.25 12.55
N ASN A 110 -7.71 0.55 13.21
CA ASN A 110 -7.38 -0.44 14.25
C ASN A 110 -6.57 -1.64 13.70
N GLU A 111 -6.71 -2.00 12.44
CA GLU A 111 -5.93 -3.05 11.79
C GLU A 111 -4.49 -2.59 11.54
N LEU A 112 -4.32 -1.33 11.14
CA LEU A 112 -3.00 -0.71 10.98
C LEU A 112 -2.32 -0.51 12.34
N ASP A 113 -3.03 -0.02 13.34
CA ASP A 113 -2.52 0.12 14.72
C ASP A 113 -2.05 -1.24 15.26
N LYS A 114 -2.81 -2.31 14.98
CA LYS A 114 -2.41 -3.67 15.37
C LYS A 114 -1.13 -4.10 14.67
N LEU A 115 -1.02 -3.90 13.36
CA LEU A 115 0.20 -4.22 12.59
C LEU A 115 1.41 -3.51 13.19
N VAL A 116 1.31 -2.21 13.43
CA VAL A 116 2.38 -1.39 14.03
C VAL A 116 2.76 -1.94 15.40
N ASN A 117 1.78 -2.19 16.27
CA ASN A 117 2.03 -2.71 17.62
C ASN A 117 2.70 -4.09 17.58
N ASP A 118 2.29 -4.97 16.66
CA ASP A 118 2.89 -6.30 16.49
C ASP A 118 4.35 -6.20 16.02
N VAL A 119 4.66 -5.30 15.06
CA VAL A 119 6.03 -5.04 14.59
C VAL A 119 6.91 -4.56 15.76
N ILE A 120 6.44 -3.60 16.53
CA ILE A 120 7.18 -3.03 17.67
C ILE A 120 7.42 -4.07 18.74
N LYS A 121 6.37 -4.77 19.16
CA LYS A 121 6.42 -5.79 20.22
C LYS A 121 7.41 -6.90 19.88
N ASN A 122 7.42 -7.33 18.63
CA ASN A 122 8.30 -8.41 18.16
C ASN A 122 9.68 -7.90 17.68
N LYS A 123 9.93 -6.59 17.70
CA LYS A 123 11.15 -5.96 17.16
C LYS A 123 11.42 -6.41 15.72
N ALA A 124 10.36 -6.58 14.94
CA ALA A 124 10.47 -7.02 13.55
C ALA A 124 10.95 -5.87 12.67
N ALA A 125 11.77 -6.18 11.66
CA ALA A 125 12.22 -5.18 10.68
C ALA A 125 11.10 -4.77 9.73
N ILE A 126 10.15 -5.68 9.46
CA ILE A 126 9.00 -5.45 8.60
C ILE A 126 7.80 -6.28 9.08
N GLY A 127 6.62 -5.75 8.92
CA GLY A 127 5.35 -6.47 9.08
C GLY A 127 4.53 -6.40 7.81
N LEU A 128 3.66 -7.36 7.60
CA LEU A 128 2.72 -7.33 6.48
C LEU A 128 1.35 -7.87 6.90
N ILE A 129 0.30 -7.39 6.24
CA ILE A 129 -1.03 -7.99 6.35
C ILE A 129 -1.21 -8.96 5.18
N SER A 130 -1.51 -10.21 5.50
CA SER A 130 -1.91 -11.22 4.51
C SER A 130 -3.40 -11.52 4.61
N ALA A 131 -3.96 -12.13 3.58
CA ALA A 131 -5.34 -12.59 3.57
C ALA A 131 -5.46 -13.97 2.92
N LYS A 132 -6.33 -14.84 3.47
CA LYS A 132 -6.67 -16.09 2.81
C LYS A 132 -7.91 -15.88 1.94
N VAL A 133 -7.78 -16.17 0.65
CA VAL A 133 -8.85 -15.98 -0.35
C VAL A 133 -9.17 -17.29 -1.07
N LYS A 134 -10.40 -17.42 -1.56
CA LYS A 134 -10.81 -18.62 -2.32
C LYS A 134 -10.16 -18.67 -3.71
N ASN A 135 -9.98 -17.53 -4.35
CA ASN A 135 -9.33 -17.41 -5.65
C ASN A 135 -8.17 -16.42 -5.54
N PRO A 136 -6.92 -16.91 -5.44
CA PRO A 136 -5.73 -16.07 -5.29
C PRO A 136 -5.20 -15.53 -6.62
N PHE A 137 -5.82 -15.82 -7.76
CA PHE A 137 -5.36 -15.42 -9.08
C PHE A 137 -5.07 -13.92 -9.18
N GLY A 138 -3.90 -13.57 -9.67
CA GLY A 138 -3.45 -12.19 -9.88
C GLY A 138 -2.89 -11.47 -8.65
N TYR A 139 -2.74 -12.17 -7.51
CA TYR A 139 -2.09 -11.64 -6.30
C TYR A 139 -0.71 -12.25 -6.10
N GLY A 140 0.16 -11.57 -5.38
CA GLY A 140 1.38 -12.16 -4.79
C GLY A 140 1.01 -13.19 -3.73
N ARG A 141 1.73 -14.32 -3.68
CA ARG A 141 1.52 -15.38 -2.68
C ARG A 141 2.51 -15.24 -1.54
N ILE A 142 2.04 -15.53 -0.33
CA ILE A 142 2.90 -15.65 0.86
C ILE A 142 3.42 -17.08 0.92
N VAL A 143 4.69 -17.25 0.59
CA VAL A 143 5.36 -18.55 0.71
C VAL A 143 5.92 -18.70 2.12
N LYS A 144 5.67 -19.85 2.73
CA LYS A 144 6.15 -20.19 4.07
C LYS A 144 6.93 -21.50 4.04
N ASN A 145 7.96 -21.59 4.88
CA ASN A 145 8.70 -22.80 5.14
C ASN A 145 8.56 -23.11 6.65
N ASN A 146 8.00 -24.26 7.01
CA ASN A 146 7.72 -24.62 8.40
C ASN A 146 6.96 -23.54 9.20
N GLU A 147 5.90 -22.97 8.58
CA GLU A 147 5.07 -21.87 9.12
C GLU A 147 5.79 -20.50 9.22
N GLU A 148 7.08 -20.43 8.93
CA GLU A 148 7.83 -19.17 8.89
C GLU A 148 7.74 -18.53 7.50
N PHE A 149 7.64 -17.20 7.47
CA PHE A 149 7.67 -16.42 6.24
C PHE A 149 8.99 -16.65 5.49
N GLU A 150 8.90 -17.01 4.23
CA GLU A 150 10.06 -17.19 3.35
C GLU A 150 10.15 -16.05 2.34
N LYS A 151 9.09 -15.87 1.54
CA LYS A 151 9.06 -14.86 0.47
C LYS A 151 7.64 -14.50 0.05
N ILE A 152 7.53 -13.41 -0.69
CA ILE A 152 6.37 -13.10 -1.54
C ILE A 152 6.76 -13.46 -2.96
N ILE A 153 5.90 -14.21 -3.66
CA ILE A 153 6.08 -14.50 -5.08
C ILE A 153 4.89 -13.98 -5.88
N GLU A 154 5.15 -13.19 -6.90
CA GLU A 154 4.09 -12.63 -7.74
C GLU A 154 3.47 -13.72 -8.66
N GLU A 155 2.23 -13.50 -9.08
CA GLU A 155 1.50 -14.45 -9.97
C GLU A 155 2.28 -14.85 -11.21
N SER A 156 3.00 -13.89 -11.84
CA SER A 156 3.80 -14.11 -13.06
C SER A 156 5.00 -15.03 -12.85
N ASP A 157 5.55 -15.04 -11.64
CA ASP A 157 6.80 -15.72 -11.31
C ASP A 157 6.55 -17.04 -10.56
N ALA A 158 5.30 -17.23 -10.09
CA ALA A 158 4.90 -18.39 -9.31
C ALA A 158 4.81 -19.66 -10.18
N ASN A 159 5.40 -20.74 -9.69
CA ASN A 159 5.22 -22.07 -10.27
C ASN A 159 3.83 -22.64 -9.95
N GLU A 160 3.48 -23.79 -10.52
CA GLU A 160 2.15 -24.40 -10.39
C GLU A 160 1.78 -24.74 -8.93
N THR A 161 2.74 -25.09 -8.09
CA THR A 161 2.52 -25.37 -6.67
C THR A 161 2.32 -24.07 -5.89
N GLU A 162 3.12 -23.05 -6.16
CA GLU A 162 3.02 -21.75 -5.51
C GLU A 162 1.71 -21.03 -5.87
N LYS A 163 1.21 -21.20 -7.10
CA LYS A 163 -0.12 -20.68 -7.52
C LYS A 163 -1.30 -21.25 -6.74
N GLN A 164 -1.15 -22.44 -6.13
CA GLN A 164 -2.18 -23.05 -5.28
C GLN A 164 -2.25 -22.46 -3.87
N ILE A 165 -1.25 -21.67 -3.47
CA ILE A 165 -1.25 -21.00 -2.17
C ILE A 165 -2.40 -19.98 -2.15
N ASN A 166 -3.27 -20.09 -1.15
CA ASN A 166 -4.44 -19.22 -0.99
C ASN A 166 -4.20 -18.03 -0.05
N GLU A 167 -3.03 -17.95 0.58
CA GLU A 167 -2.61 -16.80 1.38
C GLU A 167 -1.89 -15.78 0.47
N ILE A 168 -2.49 -14.60 0.37
CA ILE A 168 -2.04 -13.55 -0.53
C ILE A 168 -1.41 -12.38 0.20
N ASN A 169 -0.52 -11.69 -0.50
CA ASN A 169 0.00 -10.39 -0.12
C ASN A 169 -1.08 -9.32 -0.36
N SER A 170 -1.46 -8.58 0.67
CA SER A 170 -2.42 -7.48 0.55
C SER A 170 -1.80 -6.19 0.03
N GLY A 171 -0.48 -6.07 0.04
CA GLY A 171 0.24 -4.84 -0.25
C GLY A 171 0.28 -3.84 0.90
N ILE A 172 -0.10 -4.26 2.10
CA ILE A 172 -0.06 -3.43 3.32
C ILE A 172 1.13 -3.87 4.17
N TYR A 173 2.01 -2.91 4.48
CA TYR A 173 3.28 -3.14 5.19
C TYR A 173 3.50 -2.14 6.31
#